data_06f8253ab973907c6ef938955706d2d1
#
_entry.id   06f8253ab973907c6ef938955706d2d1
#
_cell.length_a   1.000
_cell.length_b   1.000
_cell.length_c   1.000
_cell.angle_alpha   90.00
_cell.angle_beta   90.00
_cell.angle_gamma   90.00
#
_symmetry.space_group_name_H-M   'P 1'
#
loop_
_entity.id
_entity.type
_entity.pdbx_description
1 polymer ?
#
loop_
_entity_poly.entity_id
_entity_poly.type
_entity_poly.pdbx_seq_one_letter_code
_entity_poly.pdbx_strand_id
1 'polypeptide(L)'
;MDSERIQQLHYDRIAIEYEAHYGDACSQRYRDRFFHQPMFKGVDLSGLEVIEAMCGSGHTTQYLISQGARVIGLDISDETIKSFNKRWPESQGVCASILDSGLDSDSFDLVAIVGGLHHLHPNVNDAIEEIYRILKPGGYLCFAEPHKDSFPDLIRRWWYKRDPLFADNEEAIDLSEMKRRFASRFIFNRERYLGNAAYLLVLNSMVFRIPLKLKPFYTPPLLHLESIISPFQGRLLSCFVVCQWRKK
;
A
#
# COMPACT_ATOMS: atom_id res chain seq x y z
N MET A 1 -11.12 -6.56 21.68
CA MET A 1 -10.94 -5.27 21.01
C MET A 1 -10.88 -5.59 19.53
N ASP A 2 -11.61 -4.86 18.70
CA ASP A 2 -11.64 -5.06 17.26
C ASP A 2 -10.25 -4.85 16.66
N SER A 3 -9.84 -5.64 15.65
CA SER A 3 -8.52 -5.58 15.03
C SER A 3 -8.22 -4.20 14.44
N GLU A 4 -9.22 -3.53 13.85
CA GLU A 4 -9.11 -2.16 13.34
C GLU A 4 -8.80 -1.14 14.45
N ARG A 5 -9.43 -1.28 15.62
CA ARG A 5 -9.19 -0.38 16.75
C ARG A 5 -7.76 -0.52 17.32
N ILE A 6 -7.23 -1.74 17.32
CA ILE A 6 -5.84 -2.00 17.72
C ILE A 6 -4.88 -1.32 16.75
N GLN A 7 -5.11 -1.45 15.44
CA GLN A 7 -4.30 -0.82 14.40
C GLN A 7 -4.37 0.71 14.50
N GLN A 8 -5.57 1.28 14.63
CA GLN A 8 -5.75 2.72 14.78
C GLN A 8 -4.89 3.26 15.94
N LEU A 9 -5.03 2.68 17.13
CA LEU A 9 -4.29 3.12 18.32
C LEU A 9 -2.75 2.94 18.18
N HIS A 10 -2.33 1.91 17.46
CA HIS A 10 -0.92 1.68 17.18
C HIS A 10 -0.34 2.77 16.28
N TYR A 11 -0.99 3.06 15.15
CA TYR A 11 -0.54 4.07 14.20
C TYR A 11 -0.64 5.49 14.75
N ASP A 12 -1.67 5.84 15.50
CA ASP A 12 -1.76 7.15 16.17
C ASP A 12 -0.55 7.39 17.09
N ARG A 13 -0.05 6.33 17.74
CA ARG A 13 1.12 6.42 18.65
C ARG A 13 2.44 6.64 17.92
N ILE A 14 2.64 6.02 16.74
CA ILE A 14 3.91 6.07 16.01
C ILE A 14 3.89 7.05 14.82
N ALA A 15 2.79 7.77 14.59
CA ALA A 15 2.53 8.57 13.39
C ALA A 15 3.67 9.53 13.02
N ILE A 16 4.27 10.23 14.00
CA ILE A 16 5.35 11.21 13.75
C ILE A 16 6.61 10.51 13.23
N GLU A 17 7.01 9.42 13.88
CA GLU A 17 8.20 8.66 13.50
C GLU A 17 7.98 7.94 12.18
N TYR A 18 6.78 7.38 11.99
CA TYR A 18 6.36 6.77 10.73
C TYR A 18 6.44 7.76 9.58
N GLU A 19 5.83 8.95 9.71
CA GLU A 19 5.89 9.99 8.66
C GLU A 19 7.33 10.43 8.37
N ALA A 20 8.17 10.59 9.38
CA ALA A 20 9.58 10.96 9.18
C ALA A 20 10.36 9.93 8.35
N HIS A 21 10.11 8.63 8.56
CA HIS A 21 10.81 7.54 7.86
C HIS A 21 10.22 7.17 6.51
N TYR A 22 8.89 7.29 6.35
CA TYR A 22 8.18 6.87 5.14
C TYR A 22 7.79 8.03 4.22
N GLY A 23 7.68 9.26 4.76
CA GLY A 23 7.33 10.48 4.00
C GLY A 23 8.52 11.21 3.38
N ASP A 24 9.77 10.82 3.66
CA ASP A 24 10.96 11.49 3.14
C ASP A 24 11.17 11.29 1.63
N ALA A 25 11.97 12.17 1.02
CA ALA A 25 12.21 12.16 -0.43
C ALA A 25 12.88 10.87 -0.95
N CYS A 26 13.61 10.14 -0.12
CA CYS A 26 14.23 8.87 -0.50
C CYS A 26 13.18 7.76 -0.58
N SER A 27 12.30 7.69 0.42
CA SER A 27 11.15 6.78 0.43
C SER A 27 10.19 7.07 -0.70
N GLN A 28 9.90 8.35 -0.98
CA GLN A 28 9.02 8.72 -2.08
C GLN A 28 9.61 8.27 -3.43
N ARG A 29 10.92 8.49 -3.67
CA ARG A 29 11.60 7.97 -4.88
C ARG A 29 11.52 6.45 -5.01
N TYR A 30 11.62 5.74 -3.87
CA TYR A 30 11.43 4.29 -3.86
C TYR A 30 10.01 3.91 -4.29
N ARG A 31 8.98 4.55 -3.67
CA ARG A 31 7.56 4.30 -3.99
C ARG A 31 7.27 4.56 -5.46
N ASP A 32 7.70 5.70 -5.99
CA ASP A 32 7.45 6.06 -7.39
C ASP A 32 7.98 5.00 -8.35
N ARG A 33 9.19 4.49 -8.09
CA ARG A 33 9.86 3.56 -8.99
C ARG A 33 9.38 2.13 -8.87
N PHE A 34 9.13 1.65 -7.65
CA PHE A 34 8.88 0.23 -7.39
C PHE A 34 7.45 -0.10 -6.99
N PHE A 35 6.65 0.90 -6.58
CA PHE A 35 5.21 0.74 -6.36
C PHE A 35 4.41 1.40 -7.48
N HIS A 36 4.45 2.73 -7.60
CA HIS A 36 3.52 3.49 -8.41
C HIS A 36 3.67 3.20 -9.91
N GLN A 37 4.89 3.29 -10.47
CA GLN A 37 5.11 3.01 -11.88
C GLN A 37 4.70 1.59 -12.31
N PRO A 38 5.05 0.50 -11.61
CA PRO A 38 4.55 -0.83 -11.97
C PRO A 38 3.06 -1.03 -11.69
N MET A 39 2.52 -0.41 -10.64
CA MET A 39 1.12 -0.55 -10.19
C MET A 39 0.14 0.09 -11.16
N PHE A 40 0.47 1.27 -11.69
CA PHE A 40 -0.40 2.02 -12.61
C PHE A 40 -0.01 1.88 -14.08
N LYS A 41 0.95 1.03 -14.41
CA LYS A 41 1.44 0.89 -15.79
C LYS A 41 0.33 0.52 -16.76
N GLY A 42 0.09 1.38 -17.76
CA GLY A 42 -0.92 1.19 -18.80
C GLY A 42 -2.32 1.66 -18.40
N VAL A 43 -2.48 2.29 -17.24
CA VAL A 43 -3.68 3.02 -16.86
C VAL A 43 -3.43 4.51 -17.08
N ASP A 44 -4.26 5.18 -17.86
CA ASP A 44 -4.28 6.63 -17.94
C ASP A 44 -5.03 7.15 -16.71
N LEU A 45 -4.31 7.81 -15.81
CA LEU A 45 -4.85 8.33 -14.55
C LEU A 45 -5.52 9.70 -14.71
N SER A 46 -5.36 10.36 -15.85
CA SER A 46 -5.87 11.71 -16.07
C SER A 46 -7.39 11.77 -15.95
N GLY A 47 -7.86 12.59 -15.03
CA GLY A 47 -9.29 12.82 -14.77
C GLY A 47 -10.04 11.68 -14.08
N LEU A 48 -9.37 10.57 -13.70
CA LEU A 48 -10.01 9.48 -12.98
C LEU A 48 -10.40 9.89 -11.56
N GLU A 49 -11.54 9.38 -11.09
CA GLU A 49 -11.96 9.40 -9.68
C GLU A 49 -11.30 8.25 -8.94
N VAL A 50 -10.37 8.57 -8.05
CA VAL A 50 -9.51 7.58 -7.39
C VAL A 50 -9.68 7.62 -5.89
N ILE A 51 -9.83 6.45 -5.25
CA ILE A 51 -9.68 6.27 -3.81
C ILE A 51 -8.24 5.83 -3.51
N GLU A 52 -7.51 6.57 -2.68
CA GLU A 52 -6.37 6.02 -1.94
C GLU A 52 -6.93 5.48 -0.62
N ALA A 53 -7.11 4.16 -0.53
CA ALA A 53 -7.63 3.51 0.68
C ALA A 53 -6.49 3.21 1.66
N MET A 54 -6.77 3.39 2.97
CA MET A 54 -5.78 3.35 4.05
C MET A 54 -4.64 4.33 3.76
N CYS A 55 -5.04 5.56 3.41
CA CYS A 55 -4.19 6.56 2.75
C CYS A 55 -3.06 7.09 3.66
N GLY A 56 -3.18 6.95 4.98
CA GLY A 56 -2.26 7.63 5.87
C GLY A 56 -2.20 9.14 5.57
N SER A 57 -1.01 9.70 5.46
CA SER A 57 -0.81 11.10 5.08
C SER A 57 -0.84 11.37 3.56
N GLY A 58 -1.24 10.40 2.74
CA GLY A 58 -1.37 10.53 1.28
C GLY A 58 -0.04 10.38 0.53
N HIS A 59 0.72 9.33 0.83
CA HIS A 59 1.98 9.11 0.14
C HIS A 59 1.81 8.70 -1.34
N THR A 60 0.72 8.03 -1.69
CA THR A 60 0.35 7.70 -3.06
C THR A 60 -0.41 8.84 -3.72
N THR A 61 -1.16 9.64 -2.96
CA THR A 61 -1.90 10.82 -3.42
C THR A 61 -1.01 11.77 -4.22
N GLN A 62 0.22 12.03 -3.76
CA GLN A 62 1.17 12.90 -4.49
C GLN A 62 1.40 12.41 -5.93
N TYR A 63 1.61 11.12 -6.10
CA TYR A 63 1.80 10.52 -7.44
C TYR A 63 0.52 10.60 -8.27
N LEU A 64 -0.61 10.21 -7.71
CA LEU A 64 -1.90 10.22 -8.40
C LEU A 64 -2.28 11.62 -8.91
N ILE A 65 -2.18 12.65 -8.07
CA ILE A 65 -2.43 14.04 -8.46
C ILE A 65 -1.44 14.50 -9.55
N SER A 66 -0.16 14.13 -9.44
CA SER A 66 0.84 14.48 -10.47
C SER A 66 0.53 13.88 -11.85
N GLN A 67 -0.26 12.81 -11.90
CA GLN A 67 -0.75 12.18 -13.11
C GLN A 67 -2.17 12.67 -13.53
N GLY A 68 -2.71 13.66 -12.85
CA GLY A 68 -3.99 14.30 -13.17
C GLY A 68 -5.23 13.61 -12.63
N ALA A 69 -5.11 12.69 -11.67
CA ALA A 69 -6.24 12.05 -11.00
C ALA A 69 -6.91 13.00 -10.00
N ARG A 70 -8.21 12.81 -9.76
CA ARG A 70 -8.98 13.38 -8.64
C ARG A 70 -8.98 12.36 -7.51
N VAL A 71 -8.40 12.70 -6.37
CA VAL A 71 -8.12 11.75 -5.30
C VAL A 71 -8.99 12.03 -4.08
N ILE A 72 -9.59 10.97 -3.55
CA ILE A 72 -10.18 10.92 -2.21
C ILE A 72 -9.29 10.00 -1.36
N GLY A 73 -8.82 10.50 -0.21
CA GLY A 73 -8.14 9.69 0.79
C GLY A 73 -9.13 9.07 1.75
N LEU A 74 -9.06 7.77 1.99
CA LEU A 74 -9.89 7.05 2.96
C LEU A 74 -9.00 6.40 4.01
N ASP A 75 -9.27 6.70 5.28
CA ASP A 75 -8.55 6.11 6.42
C ASP A 75 -9.47 6.03 7.63
N ILE A 76 -9.23 5.07 8.52
CA ILE A 76 -10.04 4.89 9.73
C ILE A 76 -9.66 5.89 10.85
N SER A 77 -8.46 6.49 10.79
CA SER A 77 -7.96 7.43 11.79
C SER A 77 -8.37 8.87 11.46
N ASP A 78 -9.14 9.50 12.36
CA ASP A 78 -9.53 10.91 12.24
C ASP A 78 -8.31 11.85 12.25
N GLU A 79 -7.28 11.55 13.06
CA GLU A 79 -6.04 12.34 13.09
C GLU A 79 -5.26 12.24 11.78
N THR A 80 -5.25 11.06 11.18
CA THR A 80 -4.66 10.83 9.86
C THR A 80 -5.40 11.62 8.78
N ILE A 81 -6.73 11.62 8.79
CA ILE A 81 -7.54 12.38 7.82
C ILE A 81 -7.39 13.89 8.01
N LYS A 82 -7.26 14.39 9.23
CA LYS A 82 -6.92 15.81 9.48
C LYS A 82 -5.57 16.18 8.85
N SER A 83 -4.58 15.31 9.02
CA SER A 83 -3.24 15.50 8.42
C SER A 83 -3.29 15.43 6.89
N PHE A 84 -4.06 14.49 6.35
CA PHE A 84 -4.31 14.36 4.90
C PHE A 84 -4.93 15.63 4.32
N ASN A 85 -6.05 16.12 4.90
CA ASN A 85 -6.74 17.32 4.44
C ASN A 85 -5.86 18.58 4.51
N LYS A 86 -4.99 18.69 5.53
CA LYS A 86 -4.03 19.78 5.64
C LYS A 86 -2.97 19.72 4.53
N ARG A 87 -2.51 18.54 4.18
CA ARG A 87 -1.46 18.33 3.18
C ARG A 87 -1.98 18.42 1.76
N TRP A 88 -3.22 18.00 1.53
CA TRP A 88 -3.87 17.90 0.23
C TRP A 88 -5.20 18.67 0.21
N PRO A 89 -5.18 20.03 0.26
CA PRO A 89 -6.40 20.82 0.40
C PRO A 89 -7.35 20.72 -0.81
N GLU A 90 -6.85 20.30 -1.97
CA GLU A 90 -7.63 20.08 -3.19
C GLU A 90 -8.25 18.66 -3.26
N SER A 91 -7.93 17.80 -2.29
CA SER A 91 -8.43 16.44 -2.17
C SER A 91 -9.32 16.32 -0.94
N GLN A 92 -10.29 15.41 -0.98
CA GLN A 92 -11.16 15.12 0.15
C GLN A 92 -10.61 13.95 0.95
N GLY A 93 -10.49 14.09 2.27
CA GLY A 93 -10.27 12.99 3.20
C GLY A 93 -11.59 12.49 3.79
N VAL A 94 -11.79 11.19 3.81
CA VAL A 94 -12.95 10.50 4.40
C VAL A 94 -12.49 9.61 5.54
N CYS A 95 -13.01 9.86 6.75
CA CYS A 95 -12.73 9.04 7.92
C CYS A 95 -13.74 7.88 7.98
N ALA A 96 -13.34 6.72 7.45
CA ALA A 96 -14.18 5.51 7.44
C ALA A 96 -13.32 4.24 7.31
N SER A 97 -13.88 3.09 7.69
CA SER A 97 -13.25 1.79 7.45
C SER A 97 -13.40 1.39 5.98
N ILE A 98 -12.35 0.77 5.43
CA ILE A 98 -12.45 0.14 4.10
C ILE A 98 -13.32 -1.13 4.11
N LEU A 99 -13.69 -1.63 5.28
CA LEU A 99 -14.63 -2.75 5.41
C LEU A 99 -16.10 -2.31 5.23
N ASP A 100 -16.39 -1.04 5.51
CA ASP A 100 -17.71 -0.39 5.33
C ASP A 100 -17.46 1.11 5.13
N SER A 101 -17.15 1.48 3.88
CA SER A 101 -16.68 2.83 3.55
C SER A 101 -17.78 3.89 3.54
N GLY A 102 -19.04 3.48 3.46
CA GLY A 102 -20.17 4.37 3.26
C GLY A 102 -20.18 5.09 1.90
N LEU A 103 -19.26 4.77 1.00
CA LEU A 103 -19.17 5.37 -0.34
C LEU A 103 -20.19 4.72 -1.29
N ASP A 104 -20.60 5.46 -2.32
CA ASP A 104 -21.56 4.97 -3.31
C ASP A 104 -20.98 3.82 -4.16
N SER A 105 -21.85 2.88 -4.55
CA SER A 105 -21.51 1.79 -5.46
C SER A 105 -21.19 2.32 -6.85
N ASP A 106 -20.26 1.64 -7.56
CA ASP A 106 -19.91 1.92 -8.96
C ASP A 106 -19.51 3.39 -9.23
N SER A 107 -18.82 4.02 -8.26
CA SER A 107 -18.52 5.47 -8.28
C SER A 107 -17.09 5.79 -8.61
N PHE A 108 -16.16 4.86 -8.44
CA PHE A 108 -14.73 5.12 -8.59
C PHE A 108 -14.10 4.35 -9.74
N ASP A 109 -13.21 5.01 -10.46
CA ASP A 109 -12.47 4.43 -11.58
C ASP A 109 -11.30 3.57 -11.11
N LEU A 110 -10.74 3.89 -9.92
CA LEU A 110 -9.62 3.18 -9.36
C LEU A 110 -9.59 3.25 -7.82
N VAL A 111 -9.23 2.14 -7.19
CA VAL A 111 -8.85 2.07 -5.77
C VAL A 111 -7.39 1.68 -5.69
N ALA A 112 -6.57 2.50 -5.00
CA ALA A 112 -5.16 2.27 -4.75
C ALA A 112 -4.91 1.95 -3.28
N ILE A 113 -4.12 0.90 -2.99
CA ILE A 113 -3.70 0.53 -1.63
C ILE A 113 -2.21 0.17 -1.63
N VAL A 114 -1.45 0.76 -0.73
CA VAL A 114 -0.03 0.45 -0.56
C VAL A 114 0.28 0.12 0.90
N GLY A 115 0.53 -1.16 1.18
CA GLY A 115 0.88 -1.61 2.52
C GLY A 115 -0.28 -1.51 3.51
N GLY A 116 -1.51 -1.72 3.08
CA GLY A 116 -2.72 -1.61 3.91
C GLY A 116 -3.44 -2.94 4.15
N LEU A 117 -3.64 -3.73 3.10
CA LEU A 117 -4.46 -4.96 3.19
C LEU A 117 -3.95 -5.96 4.23
N HIS A 118 -2.64 -6.04 4.43
CA HIS A 118 -2.03 -6.98 5.38
C HIS A 118 -2.33 -6.66 6.85
N HIS A 119 -2.85 -5.46 7.17
CA HIS A 119 -3.33 -5.08 8.49
C HIS A 119 -4.78 -5.51 8.76
N LEU A 120 -5.52 -5.92 7.73
CA LEU A 120 -6.95 -6.21 7.83
C LEU A 120 -7.26 -7.67 8.21
N HIS A 121 -6.23 -8.50 8.48
CA HIS A 121 -6.50 -9.88 8.87
C HIS A 121 -7.36 -9.99 10.13
N PRO A 122 -8.39 -10.89 10.10
CA PRO A 122 -8.74 -11.86 9.04
C PRO A 122 -9.65 -11.30 7.93
N ASN A 123 -10.01 -10.01 7.92
CA ASN A 123 -11.09 -9.40 7.13
C ASN A 123 -10.64 -8.89 5.74
N VAL A 124 -9.49 -9.33 5.23
CA VAL A 124 -8.97 -8.90 3.91
C VAL A 124 -9.99 -9.11 2.78
N ASN A 125 -10.72 -10.23 2.84
CA ASN A 125 -11.71 -10.55 1.82
C ASN A 125 -12.91 -9.59 1.85
N ASP A 126 -13.33 -9.15 3.03
CA ASP A 126 -14.45 -8.21 3.18
C ASP A 126 -14.07 -6.83 2.63
N ALA A 127 -12.80 -6.41 2.82
CA ALA A 127 -12.28 -5.20 2.18
C ALA A 127 -12.30 -5.30 0.64
N ILE A 128 -11.92 -6.46 0.06
CA ILE A 128 -11.99 -6.65 -1.40
C ILE A 128 -13.43 -6.67 -1.91
N GLU A 129 -14.39 -7.17 -1.13
CA GLU A 129 -15.84 -7.09 -1.46
C GLU A 129 -16.31 -5.64 -1.50
N GLU A 130 -15.95 -4.84 -0.49
CA GLU A 130 -16.31 -3.41 -0.45
C GLU A 130 -15.64 -2.63 -1.59
N ILE A 131 -14.37 -2.89 -1.86
CA ILE A 131 -13.66 -2.30 -3.01
C ILE A 131 -14.35 -2.66 -4.33
N TYR A 132 -14.76 -3.93 -4.49
CA TYR A 132 -15.52 -4.35 -5.66
C TYR A 132 -16.83 -3.59 -5.80
N ARG A 133 -17.53 -3.35 -4.68
CA ARG A 133 -18.80 -2.61 -4.66
C ARG A 133 -18.63 -1.17 -5.15
N ILE A 134 -17.64 -0.45 -4.65
CA ILE A 134 -17.43 0.98 -4.97
C ILE A 134 -16.79 1.22 -6.34
N LEU A 135 -16.05 0.26 -6.89
CA LEU A 135 -15.46 0.37 -8.22
C LEU A 135 -16.52 0.34 -9.31
N LYS A 136 -16.42 1.19 -10.31
CA LYS A 136 -17.17 1.12 -11.57
C LYS A 136 -16.89 -0.19 -12.33
N PRO A 137 -17.83 -0.73 -13.12
CA PRO A 137 -17.52 -1.77 -14.09
C PRO A 137 -16.30 -1.36 -14.95
N GLY A 138 -15.32 -2.24 -15.07
CA GLY A 138 -14.06 -1.93 -15.77
C GLY A 138 -13.05 -1.11 -14.97
N GLY A 139 -13.37 -0.66 -13.76
CA GLY A 139 -12.47 0.05 -12.85
C GLY A 139 -11.37 -0.85 -12.28
N TYR A 140 -10.36 -0.26 -11.68
CA TYR A 140 -9.15 -0.95 -11.26
C TYR A 140 -8.98 -0.97 -9.74
N LEU A 141 -8.65 -2.14 -9.20
CA LEU A 141 -8.01 -2.28 -7.89
C LEU A 141 -6.50 -2.44 -8.12
N CYS A 142 -5.72 -1.49 -7.62
CA CYS A 142 -4.26 -1.47 -7.71
C CYS A 142 -3.66 -1.51 -6.32
N PHE A 143 -2.80 -2.50 -6.01
CA PHE A 143 -2.24 -2.61 -4.67
C PHE A 143 -0.79 -3.13 -4.66
N ALA A 144 -0.06 -2.78 -3.61
CA ALA A 144 1.28 -3.28 -3.33
C ALA A 144 1.34 -3.77 -1.88
N GLU A 145 1.57 -5.08 -1.67
CA GLU A 145 1.45 -5.74 -0.37
C GLU A 145 2.55 -6.80 -0.13
N PRO A 146 2.97 -7.02 1.12
CA PRO A 146 3.71 -8.22 1.47
C PRO A 146 2.88 -9.46 1.16
N HIS A 147 3.50 -10.49 0.59
CA HIS A 147 2.78 -11.72 0.22
C HIS A 147 3.36 -12.96 0.92
N LYS A 148 2.51 -13.96 1.15
CA LYS A 148 2.88 -15.25 1.74
C LYS A 148 3.77 -16.08 0.80
N ASP A 149 4.49 -17.03 1.37
CA ASP A 149 5.28 -18.08 0.70
C ASP A 149 6.53 -17.55 -0.03
N SER A 150 7.11 -16.45 0.42
CA SER A 150 8.45 -16.02 0.03
C SER A 150 9.46 -16.26 1.15
N PHE A 151 10.74 -16.34 0.80
CA PHE A 151 11.81 -16.41 1.80
C PHE A 151 11.85 -15.17 2.72
N PRO A 152 11.72 -13.93 2.20
CA PRO A 152 11.55 -12.75 3.05
C PRO A 152 10.34 -12.83 4.00
N ASP A 153 9.22 -13.42 3.59
CA ASP A 153 8.05 -13.60 4.45
C ASP A 153 8.33 -14.51 5.64
N LEU A 154 9.12 -15.57 5.46
CA LEU A 154 9.55 -16.46 6.56
C LEU A 154 10.35 -15.68 7.61
N ILE A 155 11.30 -14.83 7.17
CA ILE A 155 12.11 -13.99 8.05
C ILE A 155 11.22 -12.96 8.73
N ARG A 156 10.31 -12.31 8.00
CA ARG A 156 9.37 -11.33 8.51
C ARG A 156 8.50 -11.90 9.62
N ARG A 157 7.87 -13.07 9.43
CA ARG A 157 7.06 -13.76 10.45
C ARG A 157 7.84 -14.09 11.72
N TRP A 158 9.11 -14.47 11.57
CA TRP A 158 9.98 -14.72 12.71
C TRP A 158 10.33 -13.43 13.46
N TRP A 159 10.57 -12.30 12.74
CA TRP A 159 10.90 -11.01 13.31
C TRP A 159 9.69 -10.36 14.00
N TYR A 160 8.55 -10.27 13.32
CA TYR A 160 7.34 -9.59 13.80
C TYR A 160 6.87 -10.12 15.15
N LYS A 161 6.98 -11.42 15.40
CA LYS A 161 6.68 -12.04 16.72
C LYS A 161 7.57 -11.57 17.86
N ARG A 162 8.66 -10.86 17.60
CA ARG A 162 9.69 -10.47 18.56
C ARG A 162 9.90 -8.97 18.69
N ASP A 163 9.47 -8.19 17.73
CA ASP A 163 9.67 -6.75 17.70
C ASP A 163 8.36 -6.03 18.02
N PRO A 164 8.30 -5.22 19.12
CA PRO A 164 7.08 -4.53 19.56
C PRO A 164 6.60 -3.43 18.58
N LEU A 165 7.34 -3.20 17.50
CA LEU A 165 6.93 -2.29 16.42
C LEU A 165 5.73 -2.83 15.63
N PHE A 166 5.47 -4.14 15.68
CA PHE A 166 4.44 -4.81 14.87
C PHE A 166 3.27 -5.26 15.74
N ALA A 167 2.05 -5.17 15.19
CA ALA A 167 0.85 -5.69 15.83
C ALA A 167 0.64 -7.18 15.53
N ASP A 168 -0.01 -7.89 16.44
CA ASP A 168 -0.20 -9.35 16.35
C ASP A 168 -1.02 -9.80 15.14
N ASN A 169 -1.81 -8.91 14.53
CA ASN A 169 -2.67 -9.20 13.38
C ASN A 169 -2.03 -8.85 12.02
N GLU A 170 -0.75 -8.48 11.98
CA GLU A 170 -0.05 -8.19 10.74
C GLU A 170 0.44 -9.46 10.05
N GLU A 171 -0.30 -9.90 9.03
CA GLU A 171 0.08 -11.04 8.20
C GLU A 171 0.18 -10.66 6.72
N ALA A 172 1.12 -11.30 5.99
CA ALA A 172 1.17 -11.19 4.54
C ALA A 172 -0.10 -11.70 3.88
N ILE A 173 -0.51 -11.09 2.77
CA ILE A 173 -1.67 -11.54 2.02
C ILE A 173 -1.43 -12.90 1.35
N ASP A 174 -2.44 -13.77 1.32
CA ASP A 174 -2.47 -14.95 0.48
C ASP A 174 -3.04 -14.61 -0.90
N LEU A 175 -2.16 -14.13 -1.79
CA LEU A 175 -2.56 -13.73 -3.14
C LEU A 175 -3.20 -14.87 -3.94
N SER A 176 -2.76 -16.11 -3.71
CA SER A 176 -3.30 -17.27 -4.43
C SER A 176 -4.73 -17.59 -4.02
N GLU A 177 -5.04 -17.49 -2.73
CA GLU A 177 -6.39 -17.63 -2.20
C GLU A 177 -7.29 -16.50 -2.68
N MET A 178 -6.84 -15.25 -2.55
CA MET A 178 -7.58 -14.07 -3.03
C MET A 178 -7.94 -14.20 -4.51
N LYS A 179 -7.01 -14.60 -5.36
CA LYS A 179 -7.27 -14.80 -6.80
C LYS A 179 -8.29 -15.89 -7.06
N ARG A 180 -8.25 -17.01 -6.33
CA ARG A 180 -9.25 -18.07 -6.45
C ARG A 180 -10.65 -17.58 -6.06
N ARG A 181 -10.75 -16.85 -4.94
CA ARG A 181 -12.01 -16.33 -4.40
C ARG A 181 -12.64 -15.31 -5.35
N PHE A 182 -11.84 -14.40 -5.90
CA PHE A 182 -12.32 -13.29 -6.70
C PHE A 182 -12.20 -13.49 -8.22
N ALA A 183 -11.94 -14.72 -8.70
CA ALA A 183 -11.78 -15.04 -10.12
C ALA A 183 -13.02 -14.72 -10.98
N SER A 184 -14.23 -14.82 -10.41
CA SER A 184 -15.46 -14.45 -11.11
C SER A 184 -15.67 -12.95 -11.24
N ARG A 185 -15.06 -12.14 -10.38
CA ARG A 185 -15.27 -10.69 -10.23
C ARG A 185 -14.21 -9.84 -10.90
N PHE A 186 -12.94 -10.29 -10.88
CA PHE A 186 -11.82 -9.52 -11.41
C PHE A 186 -11.10 -10.25 -12.55
N ILE A 187 -10.51 -9.44 -13.44
CA ILE A 187 -9.46 -9.83 -14.39
C ILE A 187 -8.13 -9.42 -13.76
N PHE A 188 -7.20 -10.36 -13.59
CA PHE A 188 -5.89 -10.13 -13.00
C PHE A 188 -4.91 -9.66 -14.07
N ASN A 189 -4.86 -8.35 -14.33
CA ASN A 189 -4.13 -7.77 -15.46
C ASN A 189 -2.61 -7.81 -15.26
N ARG A 190 -2.16 -7.61 -14.03
CA ARG A 190 -0.73 -7.48 -13.74
C ARG A 190 -0.40 -8.01 -12.35
N GLU A 191 0.76 -8.66 -12.28
CA GLU A 191 1.35 -9.16 -11.05
C GLU A 191 2.87 -9.06 -11.18
N ARG A 192 3.53 -8.33 -10.28
CA ARG A 192 4.96 -8.13 -10.27
C ARG A 192 5.49 -8.33 -8.86
N TYR A 193 6.43 -9.25 -8.73
CA TYR A 193 7.11 -9.57 -7.49
C TYR A 193 8.38 -8.74 -7.36
N LEU A 194 8.48 -7.91 -6.33
CA LEU A 194 9.49 -6.88 -6.17
C LEU A 194 9.97 -6.81 -4.70
N GLY A 195 10.94 -5.93 -4.46
CA GLY A 195 11.46 -5.65 -3.12
C GLY A 195 12.65 -6.51 -2.73
N ASN A 196 13.79 -5.84 -2.57
CA ASN A 196 15.01 -6.43 -2.07
C ASN A 196 15.78 -5.41 -1.20
N ALA A 197 17.05 -5.15 -1.42
CA ALA A 197 17.89 -4.36 -0.55
C ALA A 197 17.39 -2.91 -0.33
N ALA A 198 16.93 -2.22 -1.39
CA ALA A 198 16.42 -0.86 -1.21
C ALA A 198 15.04 -0.86 -0.53
N TYR A 199 14.20 -1.87 -0.76
CA TYR A 199 12.96 -2.03 0.02
C TYR A 199 13.25 -2.11 1.52
N LEU A 200 14.22 -2.92 1.91
CA LEU A 200 14.57 -3.12 3.31
C LEU A 200 15.24 -1.88 3.91
N LEU A 201 16.24 -1.33 3.25
CA LEU A 201 17.13 -0.33 3.84
C LEU A 201 16.71 1.12 3.57
N VAL A 202 15.98 1.40 2.47
CA VAL A 202 15.47 2.74 2.15
C VAL A 202 14.05 2.90 2.64
N LEU A 203 13.11 2.07 2.17
CA LEU A 203 11.71 2.21 2.55
C LEU A 203 11.49 1.81 4.01
N ASN A 204 11.96 0.64 4.42
CA ASN A 204 11.79 0.13 5.80
C ASN A 204 12.95 0.53 6.75
N SER A 205 13.56 1.69 6.53
CA SER A 205 14.66 2.20 7.36
C SER A 205 14.29 2.33 8.85
N MET A 206 13.02 2.58 9.16
CA MET A 206 12.49 2.61 10.54
C MET A 206 12.64 1.24 11.22
N VAL A 207 12.22 0.17 10.55
CA VAL A 207 12.32 -1.21 11.06
C VAL A 207 13.76 -1.60 11.39
N PHE A 208 14.70 -1.16 10.55
CA PHE A 208 16.13 -1.40 10.75
C PHE A 208 16.82 -0.33 11.61
N ARG A 209 16.06 0.63 12.17
CA ARG A 209 16.55 1.71 13.04
C ARG A 209 17.72 2.49 12.40
N ILE A 210 17.68 2.70 11.08
CA ILE A 210 18.73 3.41 10.35
C ILE A 210 18.52 4.92 10.50
N PRO A 211 19.52 5.70 10.94
CA PRO A 211 19.39 7.14 11.07
C PRO A 211 19.04 7.82 9.74
N LEU A 212 17.98 8.64 9.73
CA LEU A 212 17.46 9.32 8.54
C LEU A 212 18.52 10.12 7.79
N LYS A 213 19.47 10.76 8.52
CA LYS A 213 20.56 11.54 7.94
C LYS A 213 21.50 10.74 7.02
N LEU A 214 21.56 9.41 7.16
CA LEU A 214 22.37 8.53 6.33
C LEU A 214 21.66 8.11 5.04
N LYS A 215 20.33 8.17 5.03
CA LYS A 215 19.47 7.65 3.95
C LYS A 215 19.80 8.25 2.57
N PRO A 216 20.03 9.56 2.40
CA PRO A 216 20.37 10.14 1.10
C PRO A 216 21.65 9.59 0.47
N PHE A 217 22.62 9.16 1.28
CA PHE A 217 23.95 8.71 0.79
C PHE A 217 23.87 7.33 0.14
N TYR A 218 23.12 6.39 0.73
CA TYR A 218 23.05 5.01 0.23
C TYR A 218 21.84 4.76 -0.67
N THR A 219 20.85 5.65 -0.70
CA THR A 219 19.64 5.46 -1.51
C THR A 219 19.96 5.33 -3.01
N PRO A 220 20.73 6.21 -3.67
CA PRO A 220 20.94 6.10 -5.11
C PRO A 220 21.56 4.76 -5.55
N PRO A 221 22.66 4.27 -4.96
CA PRO A 221 23.21 2.98 -5.35
C PRO A 221 22.26 1.80 -5.06
N LEU A 222 21.49 1.84 -3.96
CA LEU A 222 20.55 0.77 -3.66
C LEU A 222 19.37 0.75 -4.62
N LEU A 223 18.81 1.91 -5.00
CA LEU A 223 17.77 1.97 -6.02
C LEU A 223 18.25 1.45 -7.39
N HIS A 224 19.51 1.73 -7.73
CA HIS A 224 20.11 1.23 -8.95
C HIS A 224 20.26 -0.30 -8.90
N LEU A 225 20.84 -0.83 -7.81
CA LEU A 225 20.98 -2.27 -7.59
C LEU A 225 19.61 -2.99 -7.64
N GLU A 226 18.61 -2.47 -6.95
CA GLU A 226 17.27 -3.04 -6.94
C GLU A 226 16.65 -3.06 -8.34
N SER A 227 16.91 -2.04 -9.16
CA SER A 227 16.42 -2.01 -10.55
C SER A 227 17.09 -3.06 -11.45
N ILE A 228 18.34 -3.40 -11.19
CA ILE A 228 19.03 -4.48 -11.93
C ILE A 228 18.48 -5.86 -11.53
N ILE A 229 18.19 -6.05 -10.24
CA ILE A 229 17.72 -7.33 -9.69
C ILE A 229 16.24 -7.58 -10.00
N SER A 230 15.40 -6.55 -9.90
CA SER A 230 13.93 -6.67 -9.99
C SER A 230 13.39 -7.38 -11.24
N PRO A 231 13.96 -7.25 -12.45
CA PRO A 231 13.50 -7.99 -13.64
C PRO A 231 13.62 -9.51 -13.50
N PHE A 232 14.56 -9.98 -12.69
CA PHE A 232 14.86 -11.40 -12.46
C PHE A 232 14.24 -11.94 -11.18
N GLN A 233 13.61 -11.06 -10.40
CA GLN A 233 13.04 -11.42 -9.11
C GLN A 233 11.68 -12.10 -9.28
N GLY A 234 11.57 -13.31 -8.76
CA GLY A 234 10.33 -14.07 -8.71
C GLY A 234 9.70 -14.09 -7.32
N ARG A 235 8.55 -14.74 -7.21
CA ARG A 235 7.77 -14.87 -5.97
C ARG A 235 8.60 -15.28 -4.75
N LEU A 236 9.51 -16.25 -4.90
CA LEU A 236 10.25 -16.82 -3.76
C LEU A 236 11.22 -15.83 -3.09
N LEU A 237 11.74 -14.85 -3.81
CA LEU A 237 12.77 -13.93 -3.32
C LEU A 237 12.29 -12.49 -3.16
N SER A 238 11.01 -12.23 -3.36
CA SER A 238 10.42 -10.88 -3.27
C SER A 238 9.87 -10.58 -1.89
N CYS A 239 9.99 -9.32 -1.46
CA CYS A 239 9.41 -8.85 -0.21
C CYS A 239 7.92 -8.52 -0.34
N PHE A 240 7.49 -8.07 -1.53
CA PHE A 240 6.11 -7.68 -1.80
C PHE A 240 5.70 -8.01 -3.24
N VAL A 241 4.41 -7.95 -3.50
CA VAL A 241 3.80 -8.06 -4.81
C VAL A 241 3.05 -6.78 -5.16
N VAL A 242 3.15 -6.35 -6.41
CA VAL A 242 2.35 -5.27 -7.00
C VAL A 242 1.33 -5.88 -7.93
N CYS A 243 0.06 -5.57 -7.72
CA CYS A 243 -1.06 -6.11 -8.46
C CYS A 243 -1.91 -5.01 -9.09
N GLN A 244 -2.49 -5.35 -10.24
CA GLN A 244 -3.49 -4.56 -10.93
C GLN A 244 -4.62 -5.50 -11.35
N TRP A 245 -5.78 -5.35 -10.72
CA TRP A 245 -6.98 -6.13 -10.98
C TRP A 245 -8.05 -5.24 -11.58
N ARG A 246 -8.76 -5.70 -12.60
CA ARG A 246 -9.83 -4.94 -13.26
C ARG A 246 -11.17 -5.59 -12.95
N LYS A 247 -12.13 -4.80 -12.46
CA LYS A 247 -13.52 -5.24 -12.24
C LYS A 247 -14.13 -5.67 -13.57
N LYS A 248 -14.79 -6.83 -13.57
CA LYS A 248 -15.53 -7.36 -14.74
C LYS A 248 -16.83 -6.63 -14.95
#